data_807be4008be6f3904f5955dffb1eab31
#
_entry.id   807be4008be6f3904f5955dffb1eab31
#
_cell.length_a   1.000
_cell.length_b   1.000
_cell.length_c   1.000
_cell.angle_alpha   90.00
_cell.angle_beta   90.00
_cell.angle_gamma   90.00
#
_symmetry.space_group_name_H-M   'P 1'
#
loop_
_entity.id
_entity.type
_entity.pdbx_description
1 polymer ?
#
loop_
_entity_poly.entity_id
_entity_poly.type
_entity_poly.pdbx_seq_one_letter_code
_entity_poly.pdbx_strand_id
1 'polypeptide(L)'
;MKNPFFSFEVALYITVDIKFDTMFERNKAHLKHWRKHTAVIPKGFLRYYVLKLLSKGPMSGTDIIGEIEKRTSGCWKPSPGSIYPLLAGLQDHEIIKEVPAGESGVKLYTLTEKGKELLGKGKKIRGEIKAKLKSLMPFIVFELFWFDVQPSREIEVFRENERRLLTALFELMENLEAGFSEETLRMANAVLNEVAEKIEELNASCEKERKENG
;
A
#
# COMPACT_ATOMS: atom_id res chain seq x y z
N MET A 1 15.43 29.65 10.38
CA MET A 1 13.98 29.55 10.58
C MET A 1 13.50 28.25 9.97
N LYS A 2 13.09 27.29 10.79
CA LYS A 2 12.59 25.97 10.33
C LYS A 2 11.16 26.13 9.86
N ASN A 3 10.87 25.75 8.63
CA ASN A 3 9.56 25.81 8.01
C ASN A 3 8.67 24.68 8.60
N PRO A 4 7.67 24.95 9.46
CA PRO A 4 6.87 23.91 10.10
C PRO A 4 5.83 23.27 9.18
N PHE A 5 5.66 23.78 7.96
CA PHE A 5 4.64 23.32 7.00
C PHE A 5 4.90 21.93 6.40
N PHE A 6 6.13 21.42 6.43
CA PHE A 6 6.46 20.16 5.79
C PHE A 6 6.07 18.90 6.61
N SER A 7 5.90 19.04 7.92
CA SER A 7 5.45 17.95 8.81
C SER A 7 3.94 17.77 8.84
N PHE A 8 3.19 18.84 8.57
CA PHE A 8 1.73 18.84 8.67
C PHE A 8 1.06 18.29 7.40
N GLU A 9 1.65 18.51 6.22
CA GLU A 9 1.11 18.00 4.95
C GLU A 9 1.10 16.48 4.85
N VAL A 10 2.10 15.78 5.40
CA VAL A 10 2.15 14.31 5.34
C VAL A 10 1.11 13.68 6.27
N ALA A 11 0.85 14.29 7.42
CA ALA A 11 -0.18 13.83 8.35
C ALA A 11 -1.59 14.19 7.87
N LEU A 12 -1.77 15.35 7.21
CA LEU A 12 -3.06 15.82 6.71
C LEU A 12 -3.52 15.02 5.46
N TYR A 13 -2.57 14.50 4.65
CA TYR A 13 -2.90 13.69 3.47
C TYR A 13 -3.41 12.28 3.79
N ILE A 14 -3.26 11.82 5.02
CA ILE A 14 -3.85 10.55 5.49
C ILE A 14 -5.26 10.77 6.07
N THR A 15 -5.59 12.02 6.43
CA THR A 15 -6.83 12.31 7.19
C THR A 15 -7.89 13.06 6.38
N VAL A 16 -7.64 13.46 5.13
CA VAL A 16 -8.59 14.30 4.38
C VAL A 16 -9.09 13.61 3.13
N ASP A 17 -10.39 13.58 3.04
CA ASP A 17 -11.31 13.15 1.99
C ASP A 17 -11.65 11.66 1.92
N ILE A 18 -12.09 11.14 3.03
CA ILE A 18 -13.15 10.12 2.98
C ILE A 18 -14.49 10.86 3.05
N LYS A 19 -14.91 11.47 1.96
CA LYS A 19 -16.34 11.60 1.66
C LYS A 19 -16.79 10.27 1.07
N PHE A 20 -16.93 9.29 1.97
CA PHE A 20 -17.29 7.90 1.63
C PHE A 20 -18.80 7.71 1.38
N ASP A 21 -19.62 8.69 1.69
CA ASP A 21 -21.06 8.49 1.88
C ASP A 21 -21.93 8.51 0.62
N THR A 22 -21.39 8.66 -0.59
CA THR A 22 -22.24 8.67 -1.78
C THR A 22 -21.80 7.75 -2.92
N MET A 23 -20.75 6.97 -2.75
CA MET A 23 -20.11 6.24 -3.83
C MET A 23 -20.30 4.72 -3.80
N PHE A 24 -20.77 4.15 -2.72
CA PHE A 24 -20.85 2.69 -2.54
C PHE A 24 -22.15 2.07 -3.11
N GLU A 25 -23.19 2.87 -3.33
CA GLU A 25 -24.52 2.36 -3.73
C GLU A 25 -24.77 2.23 -5.25
N ARG A 26 -23.86 2.67 -6.10
CA ARG A 26 -24.07 2.60 -7.56
C ARG A 26 -22.91 1.93 -8.30
N ASN A 27 -23.04 0.63 -8.53
CA ASN A 27 -22.39 -0.06 -9.65
C ASN A 27 -21.19 -0.98 -9.37
N LYS A 28 -21.51 -2.26 -9.10
CA LYS A 28 -20.53 -3.38 -9.12
C LYS A 28 -19.74 -3.51 -10.44
N ALA A 29 -20.24 -2.99 -11.56
CA ALA A 29 -19.55 -2.98 -12.85
C ALA A 29 -18.41 -1.94 -12.90
N HIS A 30 -18.55 -0.79 -12.22
CA HIS A 30 -17.51 0.24 -12.13
C HIS A 30 -16.33 -0.16 -11.22
N LEU A 31 -16.53 -1.04 -10.26
CA LEU A 31 -15.44 -1.51 -9.37
C LEU A 31 -14.34 -2.26 -10.14
N LYS A 32 -14.66 -3.00 -11.22
CA LYS A 32 -13.67 -3.63 -12.09
C LYS A 32 -12.81 -2.61 -12.85
N HIS A 33 -13.39 -1.46 -13.22
CA HIS A 33 -12.69 -0.38 -13.92
C HIS A 33 -11.88 0.48 -12.93
N TRP A 34 -12.40 0.69 -11.73
CA TRP A 34 -11.78 1.47 -10.65
C TRP A 34 -10.51 0.84 -10.08
N ARG A 35 -10.43 -0.49 -10.05
CA ARG A 35 -9.23 -1.23 -9.61
C ARG A 35 -7.98 -0.95 -10.45
N LYS A 36 -8.13 -0.38 -11.65
CA LYS A 36 -7.02 -0.01 -12.54
C LYS A 36 -6.55 1.44 -12.39
N HIS A 37 -7.28 2.31 -11.69
CA HIS A 37 -6.97 3.73 -11.62
C HIS A 37 -6.44 4.15 -10.24
N THR A 38 -5.40 4.96 -10.28
CA THR A 38 -4.54 5.48 -9.20
C THR A 38 -5.24 6.28 -8.10
N ALA A 39 -6.55 6.50 -8.15
CA ALA A 39 -7.29 7.37 -7.23
C ALA A 39 -7.28 6.89 -5.76
N VAL A 40 -7.04 5.58 -5.52
CA VAL A 40 -7.03 4.98 -4.17
C VAL A 40 -5.67 5.09 -3.49
N ILE A 41 -4.59 5.39 -4.26
CA ILE A 41 -3.24 5.41 -3.70
C ILE A 41 -2.80 6.84 -3.41
N PRO A 42 -2.48 7.16 -2.16
CA PRO A 42 -2.02 8.49 -1.79
C PRO A 42 -0.81 8.93 -2.64
N LYS A 43 -0.83 10.17 -3.16
CA LYS A 43 0.26 10.74 -3.96
C LYS A 43 1.62 10.65 -3.26
N GLY A 44 1.65 10.76 -1.94
CA GLY A 44 2.85 10.58 -1.13
C GLY A 44 3.44 9.17 -1.19
N PHE A 45 2.59 8.14 -1.28
CA PHE A 45 3.04 6.75 -1.40
C PHE A 45 3.69 6.50 -2.77
N LEU A 46 3.10 7.00 -3.87
CA LEU A 46 3.69 6.88 -5.20
C LEU A 46 5.07 7.54 -5.26
N ARG A 47 5.20 8.77 -4.71
CA ARG A 47 6.48 9.47 -4.60
C ARG A 47 7.53 8.64 -3.86
N TYR A 48 7.20 8.16 -2.68
CA TYR A 48 8.10 7.31 -1.89
C TYR A 48 8.52 6.06 -2.67
N TYR A 49 7.56 5.40 -3.33
CA TYR A 49 7.83 4.18 -4.08
C TYR A 49 8.76 4.40 -5.27
N VAL A 50 8.56 5.48 -6.03
CA VAL A 50 9.44 5.90 -7.12
C VAL A 50 10.87 6.15 -6.61
N LEU A 51 11.04 6.90 -5.52
CA LEU A 51 12.36 7.14 -4.93
C LEU A 51 13.02 5.84 -4.47
N LYS A 52 12.25 4.90 -3.91
CA LYS A 52 12.75 3.59 -3.50
C LYS A 52 13.19 2.74 -4.71
N LEU A 53 12.50 2.80 -5.83
CA LEU A 53 12.92 2.13 -7.07
C LEU A 53 14.21 2.75 -7.60
N LEU A 54 14.26 4.06 -7.73
CA LEU A 54 15.44 4.79 -8.20
C LEU A 54 16.67 4.65 -7.30
N SER A 55 16.49 4.27 -6.03
CA SER A 55 17.61 3.95 -5.12
C SER A 55 18.32 2.65 -5.47
N LYS A 56 17.75 1.80 -6.29
CA LYS A 56 18.33 0.52 -6.74
C LYS A 56 19.11 0.65 -8.04
N GLY A 57 18.88 1.74 -8.79
CA GLY A 57 19.56 2.03 -10.06
C GLY A 57 18.75 2.99 -10.94
N PRO A 58 19.36 3.49 -12.01
CA PRO A 58 18.67 4.33 -12.98
C PRO A 58 17.52 3.59 -13.66
N MET A 59 16.37 4.27 -13.83
CA MET A 59 15.18 3.70 -14.49
C MET A 59 14.47 4.78 -15.33
N SER A 60 13.84 4.35 -16.42
CA SER A 60 12.93 5.20 -17.19
C SER A 60 11.55 5.27 -16.54
N GLY A 61 10.71 6.21 -16.98
CA GLY A 61 9.33 6.31 -16.51
C GLY A 61 8.52 5.04 -16.84
N THR A 62 8.77 4.41 -17.98
CA THR A 62 8.14 3.14 -18.38
C THR A 62 8.59 1.97 -17.52
N ASP A 63 9.89 1.90 -17.19
CA ASP A 63 10.41 0.85 -16.30
C ASP A 63 9.82 0.96 -14.91
N ILE A 64 9.68 2.18 -14.39
CA ILE A 64 9.04 2.44 -13.09
C ILE A 64 7.60 1.92 -13.09
N ILE A 65 6.80 2.22 -14.13
CA ILE A 65 5.43 1.73 -14.27
C ILE A 65 5.40 0.19 -14.27
N GLY A 66 6.23 -0.43 -15.10
CA GLY A 66 6.31 -1.90 -15.23
C GLY A 66 6.76 -2.57 -13.92
N GLU A 67 7.73 -2.00 -13.23
CA GLU A 67 8.22 -2.54 -11.96
C GLU A 67 7.17 -2.43 -10.83
N ILE A 68 6.38 -1.35 -10.81
CA ILE A 68 5.26 -1.22 -9.88
C ILE A 68 4.20 -2.28 -10.18
N GLU A 69 3.78 -2.42 -11.43
CA GLU A 69 2.81 -3.41 -11.85
C GLU A 69 3.26 -4.83 -11.49
N LYS A 70 4.52 -5.18 -11.78
CA LYS A 70 5.11 -6.48 -11.46
C LYS A 70 5.09 -6.76 -9.95
N ARG A 71 5.55 -5.80 -9.12
CA ARG A 71 5.64 -5.98 -7.66
C ARG A 71 4.31 -6.04 -6.95
N THR A 72 3.27 -5.50 -7.57
CA THR A 72 1.90 -5.56 -7.06
C THR A 72 1.08 -6.69 -7.69
N SER A 73 1.73 -7.61 -8.41
CA SER A 73 1.06 -8.72 -9.12
C SER A 73 -0.10 -8.23 -10.00
N GLY A 74 0.08 -7.06 -10.65
CA GLY A 74 -0.94 -6.43 -11.49
C GLY A 74 -2.05 -5.69 -10.75
N CYS A 75 -2.04 -5.69 -9.41
CA CYS A 75 -3.06 -4.97 -8.63
C CYS A 75 -2.98 -3.45 -8.79
N TRP A 76 -1.80 -2.91 -9.12
CA TRP A 76 -1.59 -1.49 -9.32
C TRP A 76 -0.67 -1.21 -10.49
N LYS A 77 -1.18 -0.45 -11.46
CA LYS A 77 -0.42 0.08 -12.60
C LYS A 77 -0.60 1.59 -12.67
N PRO A 78 0.38 2.39 -12.25
CA PRO A 78 0.30 3.84 -12.37
C PRO A 78 0.16 4.26 -13.83
N SER A 79 -0.65 5.29 -14.09
CA SER A 79 -0.76 5.84 -15.43
C SER A 79 0.47 6.69 -15.78
N PRO A 80 0.83 6.81 -17.07
CA PRO A 80 1.84 7.77 -17.51
C PRO A 80 1.55 9.21 -17.03
N GLY A 81 0.27 9.61 -17.03
CA GLY A 81 -0.18 10.92 -16.54
C GLY A 81 0.06 11.13 -15.03
N SER A 82 0.29 10.07 -14.26
CA SER A 82 0.67 10.17 -12.84
C SER A 82 2.18 10.15 -12.64
N ILE A 83 2.91 9.39 -13.46
CA ILE A 83 4.36 9.20 -13.30
C ILE A 83 5.15 10.38 -13.87
N TYR A 84 4.89 10.82 -15.12
CA TYR A 84 5.72 11.85 -15.73
C TYR A 84 5.63 13.21 -15.03
N PRO A 85 4.46 13.72 -14.60
CA PRO A 85 4.42 14.95 -13.80
C PRO A 85 5.13 14.81 -12.46
N LEU A 86 5.06 13.61 -11.83
CA LEU A 86 5.81 13.35 -10.61
C LEU A 86 7.32 13.39 -10.83
N LEU A 87 7.83 12.75 -11.90
CA LEU A 87 9.26 12.78 -12.25
C LEU A 87 9.73 14.20 -12.55
N ALA A 88 8.95 14.98 -13.32
CA ALA A 88 9.26 16.38 -13.59
C ALA A 88 9.35 17.18 -12.27
N GLY A 89 8.37 17.08 -11.39
CA GLY A 89 8.40 17.76 -10.10
C GLY A 89 9.57 17.33 -9.20
N LEU A 90 9.93 16.04 -9.21
CA LEU A 90 11.10 15.55 -8.48
C LEU A 90 12.43 16.10 -9.07
N GLN A 91 12.49 16.27 -10.38
CA GLN A 91 13.65 16.85 -11.08
C GLN A 91 13.75 18.35 -10.81
N ASP A 92 12.66 19.11 -10.87
CA ASP A 92 12.60 20.54 -10.56
C ASP A 92 13.06 20.84 -9.13
N HIS A 93 12.81 19.91 -8.19
CA HIS A 93 13.27 20.01 -6.79
C HIS A 93 14.65 19.40 -6.57
N GLU A 94 15.37 19.01 -7.63
CA GLU A 94 16.70 18.41 -7.57
C GLU A 94 16.77 17.12 -6.70
N ILE A 95 15.67 16.40 -6.61
CA ILE A 95 15.60 15.12 -5.86
C ILE A 95 16.08 13.97 -6.76
N ILE A 96 15.78 14.05 -8.04
CA ILE A 96 16.28 13.13 -9.07
C ILE A 96 16.96 13.94 -10.16
N LYS A 97 17.80 13.27 -10.95
CA LYS A 97 18.42 13.82 -12.15
C LYS A 97 18.30 12.84 -13.30
N GLU A 98 18.24 13.39 -14.50
CA GLU A 98 18.33 12.62 -15.74
C GLU A 98 19.79 12.16 -15.94
N VAL A 99 19.94 10.96 -16.42
CA VAL A 99 21.25 10.41 -16.83
C VAL A 99 21.16 9.91 -18.27
N PRO A 100 22.24 10.01 -19.05
CA PRO A 100 22.26 9.53 -20.41
C PRO A 100 21.91 8.05 -20.49
N ALA A 101 21.03 7.70 -21.40
CA ALA A 101 20.61 6.32 -21.66
C ALA A 101 21.30 5.72 -22.88
N GLY A 102 22.57 5.98 -23.09
CA GLY A 102 23.30 5.48 -24.25
C GLY A 102 22.63 5.86 -25.58
N GLU A 103 22.71 4.96 -26.56
CA GLU A 103 22.18 5.18 -27.94
C GLU A 103 20.64 5.10 -28.04
N SER A 104 19.93 4.66 -26.98
CA SER A 104 18.48 4.41 -27.06
C SER A 104 17.59 5.64 -27.01
N GLY A 105 18.12 6.83 -26.71
CA GLY A 105 17.35 8.08 -26.61
C GLY A 105 16.32 8.12 -25.45
N VAL A 106 16.20 7.06 -24.67
CA VAL A 106 15.27 6.95 -23.53
C VAL A 106 15.85 7.71 -22.34
N LYS A 107 15.04 8.56 -21.70
CA LYS A 107 15.45 9.28 -20.49
C LYS A 107 15.45 8.34 -19.29
N LEU A 108 16.60 8.19 -18.64
CA LEU A 108 16.75 7.49 -17.37
C LEU A 108 16.88 8.49 -16.24
N TYR A 109 16.31 8.16 -15.10
CA TYR A 109 16.34 8.98 -13.89
C TYR A 109 17.08 8.24 -12.78
N THR A 110 17.82 8.99 -11.95
CA THR A 110 18.49 8.47 -10.76
C THR A 110 18.37 9.45 -9.60
N LEU A 111 18.57 8.99 -8.37
CA LEU A 111 18.57 9.87 -7.21
C LEU A 111 19.80 10.78 -7.21
N THR A 112 19.60 12.03 -6.78
CA THR A 112 20.67 12.91 -6.33
C THR A 112 21.03 12.60 -4.87
N GLU A 113 22.09 13.22 -4.32
CA GLU A 113 22.39 13.13 -2.89
C GLU A 113 21.23 13.66 -2.04
N LYS A 114 20.60 14.75 -2.45
CA LYS A 114 19.38 15.28 -1.82
C LYS A 114 18.24 14.25 -1.83
N GLY A 115 18.08 13.52 -2.92
CA GLY A 115 17.09 12.43 -3.02
C GLY A 115 17.40 11.26 -2.10
N LYS A 116 18.66 10.88 -1.96
CA LYS A 116 19.09 9.82 -1.03
C LYS A 116 18.86 10.23 0.42
N GLU A 117 19.18 11.46 0.80
CA GLU A 117 18.88 12.00 2.13
C GLU A 117 17.38 12.02 2.43
N LEU A 118 16.56 12.47 1.46
CA LEU A 118 15.11 12.49 1.59
C LEU A 118 14.56 11.08 1.81
N LEU A 119 15.03 10.10 1.05
CA LEU A 119 14.64 8.70 1.21
C LEU A 119 15.08 8.16 2.58
N GLY A 120 16.28 8.53 3.07
CA GLY A 120 16.77 8.18 4.40
C GLY A 120 15.89 8.73 5.53
N LYS A 121 15.51 10.00 5.44
CA LYS A 121 14.56 10.62 6.38
C LYS A 121 13.18 9.96 6.32
N GLY A 122 12.73 9.56 5.14
CA GLY A 122 11.48 8.83 4.93
C GLY A 122 11.43 7.46 5.63
N LYS A 123 12.56 6.81 5.89
CA LYS A 123 12.60 5.55 6.65
C LYS A 123 12.13 5.72 8.10
N LYS A 124 12.50 6.82 8.77
CA LYS A 124 12.06 7.11 10.14
C LYS A 124 10.56 7.37 10.19
N ILE A 125 10.05 8.21 9.28
CA ILE A 125 8.63 8.52 9.16
C ILE A 125 7.83 7.24 8.83
N ARG A 126 8.38 6.36 7.99
CA ARG A 126 7.76 5.06 7.69
C ARG A 126 7.60 4.20 8.93
N GLY A 127 8.59 4.17 9.83
CA GLY A 127 8.48 3.44 11.10
C GLY A 127 7.33 3.96 11.97
N GLU A 128 7.19 5.28 12.07
CA GLU A 128 6.10 5.91 12.83
C GLU A 128 4.72 5.62 12.20
N ILE A 129 4.61 5.72 10.87
CA ILE A 129 3.38 5.37 10.12
C ILE A 129 3.04 3.89 10.30
N LYS A 130 4.04 3.01 10.21
CA LYS A 130 3.87 1.56 10.37
C LYS A 130 3.34 1.21 11.77
N ALA A 131 3.88 1.84 12.82
CA ALA A 131 3.40 1.65 14.19
C ALA A 131 1.94 2.11 14.35
N LYS A 132 1.57 3.24 13.74
CA LYS A 132 0.18 3.73 13.74
C LYS A 132 -0.74 2.82 12.95
N LEU A 133 -0.33 2.35 11.77
CA LEU A 133 -1.10 1.40 10.96
C LEU A 133 -1.35 0.09 11.72
N LYS A 134 -0.33 -0.46 12.37
CA LYS A 134 -0.47 -1.66 13.20
C LYS A 134 -1.56 -1.49 14.27
N SER A 135 -1.63 -0.31 14.88
CA SER A 135 -2.61 -0.02 15.93
C SER A 135 -4.02 0.25 15.39
N LEU A 136 -4.14 0.91 14.23
CA LEU A 136 -5.42 1.39 13.70
C LEU A 136 -6.07 0.43 12.69
N MET A 137 -5.27 -0.36 11.96
CA MET A 137 -5.79 -1.21 10.88
C MET A 137 -6.86 -2.21 11.36
N PRO A 138 -6.69 -2.92 12.49
CA PRO A 138 -7.73 -3.82 12.97
C PRO A 138 -9.06 -3.11 13.23
N PHE A 139 -9.00 -1.90 13.80
CA PHE A 139 -10.21 -1.10 14.04
C PHE A 139 -10.83 -0.63 12.71
N ILE A 140 -10.03 -0.08 11.78
CA ILE A 140 -10.53 0.42 10.50
C ILE A 140 -11.17 -0.71 9.67
N VAL A 141 -10.53 -1.89 9.62
CA VAL A 141 -11.06 -3.03 8.86
C VAL A 141 -12.38 -3.47 9.46
N PHE A 142 -12.48 -3.62 10.77
CA PHE A 142 -13.71 -4.00 11.43
C PHE A 142 -14.83 -3.00 11.17
N GLU A 143 -14.63 -1.72 11.44
CA GLU A 143 -15.63 -0.66 11.25
C GLU A 143 -16.10 -0.56 9.79
N LEU A 144 -15.21 -0.78 8.81
CA LEU A 144 -15.55 -0.72 7.39
C LEU A 144 -16.61 -1.75 6.98
N PHE A 145 -16.58 -2.95 7.59
CA PHE A 145 -17.46 -4.05 7.22
C PHE A 145 -18.65 -4.22 8.17
N TRP A 146 -18.54 -3.77 9.43
CA TRP A 146 -19.47 -4.10 10.50
C TRP A 146 -20.17 -2.89 11.13
N PHE A 147 -19.95 -1.68 10.59
CA PHE A 147 -20.49 -0.44 11.14
C PHE A 147 -22.03 -0.48 11.33
N ASP A 148 -22.76 -1.02 10.37
CA ASP A 148 -24.22 -1.10 10.37
C ASP A 148 -24.77 -2.39 11.03
N VAL A 149 -23.90 -3.28 11.51
CA VAL A 149 -24.31 -4.55 12.08
C VAL A 149 -24.52 -4.40 13.60
N GLN A 150 -25.69 -4.83 14.08
CA GLN A 150 -25.99 -4.80 15.50
C GLN A 150 -25.00 -5.71 16.27
N PRO A 151 -24.40 -5.22 17.35
CA PRO A 151 -23.43 -6.00 18.12
C PRO A 151 -24.11 -7.24 18.75
N SER A 152 -23.54 -8.41 18.48
CA SER A 152 -23.85 -9.65 19.17
C SER A 152 -22.58 -10.18 19.84
N ARG A 153 -22.74 -11.16 20.73
CA ARG A 153 -21.60 -11.79 21.39
C ARG A 153 -20.65 -12.45 20.37
N GLU A 154 -21.20 -13.05 19.36
CA GLU A 154 -20.44 -13.73 18.29
C GLU A 154 -19.62 -12.72 17.47
N ILE A 155 -20.19 -11.55 17.17
CA ILE A 155 -19.50 -10.45 16.49
C ILE A 155 -18.37 -9.91 17.35
N GLU A 156 -18.56 -9.76 18.66
CA GLU A 156 -17.49 -9.31 19.57
C GLU A 156 -16.33 -10.32 19.64
N VAL A 157 -16.64 -11.61 19.67
CA VAL A 157 -15.60 -12.67 19.61
C VAL A 157 -14.88 -12.67 18.28
N PHE A 158 -15.60 -12.50 17.16
CA PHE A 158 -15.01 -12.39 15.85
C PHE A 158 -14.05 -11.18 15.76
N ARG A 159 -14.49 -10.02 16.22
CA ARG A 159 -13.68 -8.78 16.28
C ARG A 159 -12.38 -8.97 17.07
N GLU A 160 -12.44 -9.63 18.21
CA GLU A 160 -11.24 -9.89 19.02
C GLU A 160 -10.27 -10.84 18.29
N ASN A 161 -10.78 -11.88 17.64
CA ASN A 161 -9.96 -12.81 16.87
C ASN A 161 -9.36 -12.15 15.61
N GLU A 162 -10.14 -11.34 14.89
CA GLU A 162 -9.66 -10.55 13.77
C GLU A 162 -8.52 -9.61 14.21
N ARG A 163 -8.71 -8.88 15.30
CA ARG A 163 -7.70 -8.00 15.87
C ARG A 163 -6.40 -8.73 16.21
N ARG A 164 -6.52 -9.91 16.85
CA ARG A 164 -5.38 -10.75 17.20
C ARG A 164 -4.63 -11.23 15.95
N LEU A 165 -5.36 -11.70 14.94
CA LEU A 165 -4.78 -12.19 13.69
C LEU A 165 -4.01 -11.08 12.96
N LEU A 166 -4.63 -9.91 12.78
CA LEU A 166 -3.99 -8.77 12.12
C LEU A 166 -2.76 -8.29 12.89
N THR A 167 -2.83 -8.22 14.23
CA THR A 167 -1.68 -7.84 15.06
C THR A 167 -0.54 -8.83 14.91
N ALA A 168 -0.81 -10.13 15.01
CA ALA A 168 0.20 -11.18 14.86
C ALA A 168 0.84 -11.16 13.46
N LEU A 169 0.05 -10.91 12.42
CA LEU A 169 0.56 -10.78 11.05
C LEU A 169 1.50 -9.59 10.92
N PHE A 170 1.15 -8.42 11.47
CA PHE A 170 2.02 -7.26 11.47
C PHE A 170 3.34 -7.52 12.22
N GLU A 171 3.28 -8.21 13.37
CA GLU A 171 4.48 -8.59 14.14
C GLU A 171 5.38 -9.55 13.37
N LEU A 172 4.79 -10.56 12.72
CA LEU A 172 5.53 -11.46 11.86
C LEU A 172 6.25 -10.70 10.74
N MET A 173 5.56 -9.77 10.06
CA MET A 173 6.15 -8.96 9.00
C MET A 173 7.29 -8.07 9.52
N GLU A 174 7.17 -7.52 10.74
CA GLU A 174 8.23 -6.73 11.39
C GLU A 174 9.46 -7.57 11.69
N ASN A 175 9.25 -8.76 12.25
CA ASN A 175 10.33 -9.68 12.56
C ASN A 175 11.05 -10.16 11.29
N LEU A 176 10.32 -10.49 10.24
CA LEU A 176 10.90 -10.86 8.94
C LEU A 176 11.63 -9.68 8.27
N GLU A 177 11.18 -8.43 8.44
CA GLU A 177 11.91 -7.25 7.93
C GLU A 177 13.23 -7.02 8.69
N ALA A 178 13.30 -7.35 9.98
CA ALA A 178 14.51 -7.23 10.78
C ALA A 178 15.58 -8.26 10.38
N GLY A 179 15.16 -9.42 9.94
CA GLY A 179 16.02 -10.49 9.43
C GLY A 179 15.33 -11.85 9.55
N PHE A 180 15.61 -12.74 8.63
CA PHE A 180 15.03 -14.09 8.64
C PHE A 180 16.00 -15.14 8.08
N SER A 181 15.83 -16.39 8.53
CA SER A 181 16.41 -17.57 7.86
C SER A 181 15.43 -18.09 6.79
N GLU A 182 15.94 -18.83 5.82
CA GLU A 182 15.09 -19.50 4.82
C GLU A 182 14.09 -20.46 5.49
N GLU A 183 14.48 -21.09 6.58
CA GLU A 183 13.61 -21.98 7.34
C GLU A 183 12.47 -21.22 8.02
N THR A 184 12.78 -20.09 8.68
CA THR A 184 11.76 -19.21 9.26
C THR A 184 10.76 -18.73 8.20
N LEU A 185 11.24 -18.37 7.01
CA LEU A 185 10.37 -17.93 5.91
C LEU A 185 9.50 -19.08 5.38
N ARG A 186 10.03 -20.30 5.28
CA ARG A 186 9.24 -21.49 4.92
C ARG A 186 8.14 -21.79 5.93
N MET A 187 8.47 -21.75 7.23
CA MET A 187 7.47 -21.94 8.29
C MET A 187 6.38 -20.87 8.23
N ALA A 188 6.74 -19.61 8.07
CA ALA A 188 5.79 -18.52 7.94
C ALA A 188 4.86 -18.71 6.73
N ASN A 189 5.41 -19.07 5.58
CA ASN A 189 4.64 -19.35 4.38
C ASN A 189 3.67 -20.53 4.58
N ALA A 190 4.10 -21.62 5.23
CA ALA A 190 3.24 -22.77 5.50
C ALA A 190 2.03 -22.39 6.37
N VAL A 191 2.26 -21.65 7.46
CA VAL A 191 1.19 -21.17 8.35
C VAL A 191 0.23 -20.23 7.63
N LEU A 192 0.76 -19.28 6.85
CA LEU A 192 -0.08 -18.34 6.11
C LEU A 192 -0.92 -19.04 5.04
N ASN A 193 -0.36 -20.05 4.36
CA ASN A 193 -1.10 -20.85 3.38
C ASN A 193 -2.22 -21.63 4.04
N GLU A 194 -1.95 -22.31 5.16
CA GLU A 194 -2.98 -23.07 5.90
C GLU A 194 -4.13 -22.15 6.36
N VAL A 195 -3.82 -20.97 6.88
CA VAL A 195 -4.84 -20.00 7.31
C VAL A 195 -5.65 -19.51 6.11
N ALA A 196 -4.99 -19.22 4.98
CA ALA A 196 -5.67 -18.77 3.77
C ALA A 196 -6.63 -19.84 3.24
N GLU A 197 -6.21 -21.10 3.14
CA GLU A 197 -7.05 -22.22 2.70
C GLU A 197 -8.29 -22.38 3.56
N LYS A 198 -8.14 -22.33 4.89
CA LYS A 198 -9.28 -22.43 5.82
C LYS A 198 -10.28 -21.29 5.65
N ILE A 199 -9.79 -20.06 5.42
CA ILE A 199 -10.67 -18.90 5.18
C ILE A 199 -11.38 -19.03 3.82
N GLU A 200 -10.71 -19.50 2.78
CA GLU A 200 -11.29 -19.77 1.46
C GLU A 200 -12.39 -20.82 1.51
N GLU A 201 -12.20 -21.90 2.26
CA GLU A 201 -13.22 -22.93 2.49
C GLU A 201 -14.46 -22.35 3.19
N LEU A 202 -14.28 -21.53 4.24
CA LEU A 202 -15.38 -20.83 4.91
C LEU A 202 -16.12 -19.89 3.97
N ASN A 203 -15.40 -19.12 3.16
CA ASN A 203 -16.01 -18.24 2.16
C ASN A 203 -16.86 -19.01 1.15
N ALA A 204 -16.39 -20.16 0.67
CA ALA A 204 -17.14 -21.01 -0.24
C ALA A 204 -18.43 -21.55 0.42
N SER A 205 -18.39 -21.87 1.71
CA SER A 205 -19.57 -22.30 2.46
C SER A 205 -20.58 -21.17 2.61
N CYS A 206 -20.13 -19.96 2.98
CA CYS A 206 -21.00 -18.78 3.10
C CYS A 206 -21.65 -18.39 1.73
N GLU A 207 -20.94 -18.57 0.62
CA GLU A 207 -21.52 -18.34 -0.72
C GLU A 207 -22.60 -19.34 -1.08
N LYS A 208 -22.48 -20.61 -0.66
CA LYS A 208 -23.52 -21.63 -0.86
C LYS A 208 -24.78 -21.30 -0.05
N GLU A 209 -24.61 -21.00 1.23
CA GLU A 209 -25.73 -20.62 2.10
C GLU A 209 -26.49 -19.39 1.58
N ARG A 210 -25.76 -18.41 1.04
CA ARG A 210 -26.38 -17.21 0.44
C ARG A 210 -27.21 -17.54 -0.80
N LYS A 211 -26.79 -18.51 -1.62
CA LYS A 211 -27.51 -18.94 -2.83
C LYS A 211 -28.72 -19.81 -2.51
N GLU A 212 -28.71 -20.52 -1.40
CA GLU A 212 -29.80 -21.38 -0.95
C GLU A 212 -30.92 -20.58 -0.24
N ASN A 213 -30.56 -19.44 0.37
CA ASN A 213 -31.48 -18.59 1.13
C ASN A 213 -31.98 -17.33 0.38
N GLY A 214 -31.61 -17.12 -0.85
CA GLY A 214 -32.02 -15.99 -1.70
C GLY A 214 -32.77 -16.42 -2.92
#